data_3cfe498ee88aa40c995461fd8cbe2704
#
_entry.id   3cfe498ee88aa40c995461fd8cbe2704
#
_cell.length_a   1.000
_cell.length_b   1.000
_cell.length_c   1.000
_cell.angle_alpha   90.00
_cell.angle_beta   90.00
_cell.angle_gamma   90.00
#
_symmetry.space_group_name_H-M   'P 1'
#
loop_
_entity.id
_entity.type
_entity.pdbx_description
1 polymer ?
#
loop_
_entity_poly.entity_id
_entity_poly.type
_entity_poly.pdbx_seq_one_letter_code
_entity_poly.pdbx_strand_id
1 'polypeptide(L)'
;MTENNNDTEYGIDSRYTSDKERESDATALMEARLRKMKNLSKDQITKAKLLQLKLKMEDYIKNPVYDNHSYFSNFLKLYIDSIYAKRSAFAKDIDVAPVSLSQVINNHREPKEEFIMKLMIHSEKVYKNVCEFHKKIWYQVYFHEKLCETMSNQEQWRPEIEKHIRISEAI
;
A
#
# COMPACT_ATOMS: atom_id res chain seq x y z
N MET A 1 40.75 -8.80 -41.49
CA MET A 1 40.77 -8.38 -40.08
C MET A 1 39.32 -8.38 -39.59
N THR A 2 38.94 -9.43 -38.94
CA THR A 2 37.60 -9.63 -38.38
C THR A 2 37.71 -9.44 -36.88
N GLU A 3 37.15 -8.35 -36.38
CA GLU A 3 37.07 -8.09 -34.96
C GLU A 3 36.00 -8.98 -34.34
N ASN A 4 36.44 -9.91 -33.50
CA ASN A 4 35.60 -10.69 -32.61
C ASN A 4 35.18 -9.78 -31.45
N ASN A 5 33.94 -9.27 -31.50
CA ASN A 5 33.28 -8.71 -30.32
C ASN A 5 32.89 -9.88 -29.41
N ASN A 6 33.73 -10.17 -28.43
CA ASN A 6 33.37 -10.99 -27.28
C ASN A 6 32.53 -10.11 -26.31
N ASP A 7 31.23 -10.04 -26.55
CA ASP A 7 30.30 -9.58 -25.53
C ASP A 7 30.27 -10.60 -24.39
N THR A 8 31.03 -10.33 -23.37
CA THR A 8 30.97 -11.06 -22.11
C THR A 8 29.65 -10.70 -21.42
N GLU A 9 28.65 -11.54 -21.66
CA GLU A 9 27.34 -11.48 -20.99
C GLU A 9 27.55 -11.84 -19.50
N TYR A 10 27.64 -10.79 -18.66
CA TYR A 10 27.71 -10.96 -17.20
C TYR A 10 26.32 -11.32 -16.67
N GLY A 11 26.16 -12.53 -16.16
CA GLY A 11 24.95 -12.92 -15.41
C GLY A 11 24.20 -14.12 -15.97
N ILE A 12 24.82 -14.97 -16.77
CA ILE A 12 24.20 -16.22 -17.22
C ILE A 12 24.13 -17.19 -16.05
N ASP A 13 22.93 -17.60 -15.70
CA ASP A 13 22.68 -18.68 -14.75
C ASP A 13 23.28 -19.97 -15.33
N SER A 14 24.46 -20.36 -14.83
CA SER A 14 25.26 -21.51 -15.30
C SER A 14 24.55 -22.88 -15.16
N ARG A 15 23.31 -22.89 -14.66
CA ARG A 15 22.48 -24.10 -14.51
C ARG A 15 21.87 -24.60 -15.82
N TYR A 16 21.83 -23.76 -16.84
CA TYR A 16 21.20 -24.11 -18.12
C TYR A 16 22.23 -24.27 -19.23
N THR A 17 22.12 -25.35 -20.00
CA THR A 17 22.99 -25.64 -21.14
C THR A 17 22.53 -24.99 -22.45
N SER A 18 21.28 -24.51 -22.49
CA SER A 18 20.72 -23.81 -23.66
C SER A 18 19.55 -22.89 -23.27
N ASP A 19 19.29 -21.86 -24.11
CA ASP A 19 18.15 -20.95 -23.94
C ASP A 19 16.80 -21.69 -24.00
N LYS A 20 16.70 -22.74 -24.82
CA LYS A 20 15.50 -23.58 -24.90
C LYS A 20 15.20 -24.31 -23.58
N GLU A 21 16.23 -24.80 -22.91
CA GLU A 21 16.08 -25.47 -21.61
C GLU A 21 15.62 -24.47 -20.55
N ARG A 22 16.20 -23.26 -20.55
CA ARG A 22 15.81 -22.17 -19.66
C ARG A 22 14.37 -21.73 -19.87
N GLU A 23 13.92 -21.58 -21.13
CA GLU A 23 12.52 -21.23 -21.47
C GLU A 23 11.54 -22.35 -21.09
N SER A 24 11.93 -23.61 -21.29
CA SER A 24 11.11 -24.77 -20.91
C SER A 24 10.91 -24.83 -19.40
N ASP A 25 11.98 -24.64 -18.61
CA ASP A 25 11.92 -24.63 -17.15
C ASP A 25 11.13 -23.42 -16.61
N ALA A 26 11.31 -22.24 -17.23
CA ALA A 26 10.54 -21.05 -16.88
C ALA A 26 9.05 -21.26 -17.13
N THR A 27 8.68 -21.90 -18.25
CA THR A 27 7.30 -22.24 -18.59
C THR A 27 6.73 -23.25 -17.60
N ALA A 28 7.45 -24.32 -17.30
CA ALA A 28 7.03 -25.35 -16.35
C ALA A 28 6.85 -24.76 -14.94
N LEU A 29 7.75 -23.87 -14.51
CA LEU A 29 7.65 -23.15 -13.23
C LEU A 29 6.43 -22.23 -13.19
N MET A 30 6.15 -21.51 -14.29
CA MET A 30 5.00 -20.63 -14.39
C MET A 30 3.68 -21.44 -14.34
N GLU A 31 3.59 -22.56 -15.04
CA GLU A 31 2.45 -23.46 -14.99
C GLU A 31 2.25 -24.05 -13.60
N ALA A 32 3.31 -24.45 -12.92
CA ALA A 32 3.24 -24.96 -11.55
C ALA A 32 2.73 -23.88 -10.57
N ARG A 33 3.19 -22.61 -10.74
CA ARG A 33 2.69 -21.45 -9.98
C ARG A 33 1.20 -21.20 -10.24
N LEU A 34 0.77 -21.22 -11.50
CA LEU A 34 -0.64 -21.04 -11.86
C LEU A 34 -1.52 -22.15 -11.29
N ARG A 35 -1.07 -23.40 -11.34
CA ARG A 35 -1.76 -24.54 -10.71
C ARG A 35 -1.87 -24.36 -9.20
N LYS A 36 -0.80 -23.95 -8.53
CA LYS A 36 -0.80 -23.66 -7.09
C LYS A 36 -1.74 -22.52 -6.75
N MET A 37 -1.77 -21.44 -7.54
CA MET A 37 -2.68 -20.31 -7.33
C MET A 37 -4.15 -20.69 -7.48
N LYS A 38 -4.50 -21.54 -8.45
CA LYS A 38 -5.88 -22.05 -8.64
C LYS A 38 -6.37 -22.89 -7.46
N ASN A 39 -5.47 -23.53 -6.73
CA ASN A 39 -5.78 -24.41 -5.60
C ASN A 39 -5.75 -23.69 -4.24
N LEU A 40 -5.53 -22.36 -4.20
CA LEU A 40 -5.55 -21.61 -2.95
C LEU A 40 -6.97 -21.52 -2.39
N SER A 41 -7.11 -21.79 -1.10
CA SER A 41 -8.36 -21.54 -0.38
C SER A 41 -8.65 -20.02 -0.29
N LYS A 42 -9.94 -19.67 -0.09
CA LYS A 42 -10.33 -18.27 0.14
C LYS A 42 -9.57 -17.63 1.31
N ASP A 43 -9.36 -18.39 2.38
CA ASP A 43 -8.59 -17.92 3.55
C ASP A 43 -7.15 -17.62 3.19
N GLN A 44 -6.48 -18.49 2.42
CA GLN A 44 -5.11 -18.25 1.95
C GLN A 44 -5.01 -17.03 1.04
N ILE A 45 -5.99 -16.82 0.17
CA ILE A 45 -6.05 -15.63 -0.69
C ILE A 45 -6.23 -14.37 0.16
N THR A 46 -7.13 -14.38 1.14
CA THR A 46 -7.35 -13.25 2.05
C THR A 46 -6.07 -12.91 2.84
N LYS A 47 -5.42 -13.92 3.42
CA LYS A 47 -4.14 -13.74 4.14
C LYS A 47 -3.05 -13.14 3.25
N ALA A 48 -2.93 -13.63 2.01
CA ALA A 48 -1.96 -13.10 1.05
C ALA A 48 -2.23 -11.63 0.69
N LYS A 49 -3.50 -11.25 0.46
CA LYS A 49 -3.91 -9.87 0.19
C LYS A 49 -3.62 -8.94 1.37
N LEU A 50 -3.91 -9.39 2.59
CA LEU A 50 -3.65 -8.63 3.81
C LEU A 50 -2.14 -8.43 4.03
N LEU A 51 -1.33 -9.47 3.82
CA LEU A 51 0.12 -9.35 3.91
C LEU A 51 0.67 -8.37 2.85
N GLN A 52 0.19 -8.46 1.62
CA GLN A 52 0.57 -7.53 0.55
C GLN A 52 0.18 -6.09 0.90
N LEU A 53 -1.02 -5.89 1.47
CA LEU A 53 -1.46 -4.57 1.91
C LEU A 53 -0.54 -4.00 2.99
N LYS A 54 -0.21 -4.80 4.01
CA LYS A 54 0.73 -4.40 5.06
C LYS A 54 2.06 -3.92 4.47
N LEU A 55 2.66 -4.71 3.56
CA LEU A 55 3.93 -4.37 2.93
C LEU A 55 3.84 -3.06 2.13
N LYS A 56 2.74 -2.82 1.41
CA LYS A 56 2.51 -1.56 0.69
C LYS A 56 2.39 -0.36 1.62
N MET A 57 1.71 -0.52 2.77
CA MET A 57 1.60 0.56 3.77
C MET A 57 2.95 0.87 4.41
N GLU A 58 3.73 -0.15 4.76
CA GLU A 58 5.08 0.00 5.32
C GLU A 58 6.05 0.65 4.32
N ASP A 59 5.97 0.28 3.04
CA ASP A 59 6.78 0.87 1.99
C ASP A 59 6.43 2.35 1.79
N TYR A 60 5.15 2.69 1.73
CA TYR A 60 4.69 4.08 1.63
C TYR A 60 5.20 4.96 2.79
N ILE A 61 5.21 4.43 4.02
CA ILE A 61 5.70 5.18 5.18
C ILE A 61 7.22 5.38 5.12
N LYS A 62 7.97 4.40 4.60
CA LYS A 62 9.44 4.48 4.46
C LYS A 62 9.88 5.38 3.32
N ASN A 63 9.14 5.35 2.22
CA ASN A 63 9.43 6.02 0.97
C ASN A 63 8.29 6.99 0.62
N PRO A 64 8.26 8.19 1.24
CA PRO A 64 7.17 9.14 1.02
C PRO A 64 7.13 9.62 -0.43
N VAL A 65 5.93 9.63 -0.98
CA VAL A 65 5.66 10.17 -2.32
C VAL A 65 4.89 11.48 -2.15
N TYR A 66 5.46 12.56 -2.67
CA TYR A 66 4.87 13.89 -2.64
C TYR A 66 4.01 14.08 -3.88
N ASP A 67 2.85 13.45 -3.89
CA ASP A 67 1.84 13.56 -4.93
C ASP A 67 0.45 13.84 -4.32
N ASN A 68 -0.54 14.12 -5.17
CA ASN A 68 -1.92 14.36 -4.75
C ASN A 68 -2.74 13.06 -4.70
N HIS A 69 -2.09 11.93 -4.42
CA HIS A 69 -2.76 10.63 -4.37
C HIS A 69 -3.24 10.30 -2.97
N SER A 70 -4.47 9.79 -2.88
CA SER A 70 -5.10 9.46 -1.60
C SER A 70 -4.77 8.04 -1.16
N TYR A 71 -3.64 7.89 -0.52
CA TYR A 71 -3.12 6.60 -0.06
C TYR A 71 -3.97 5.97 1.04
N PHE A 72 -4.40 6.77 2.04
CA PHE A 72 -5.22 6.27 3.14
C PHE A 72 -6.53 5.65 2.63
N SER A 73 -7.25 6.36 1.78
CA SER A 73 -8.52 5.88 1.22
C SER A 73 -8.34 4.65 0.34
N ASN A 74 -7.26 4.59 -0.44
CA ASN A 74 -6.92 3.43 -1.25
C ASN A 74 -6.56 2.21 -0.41
N PHE A 75 -5.75 2.37 0.63
CA PHE A 75 -5.42 1.28 1.55
C PHE A 75 -6.66 0.81 2.32
N LEU A 76 -7.52 1.72 2.76
CA LEU A 76 -8.80 1.39 3.39
C LEU A 76 -9.69 0.56 2.46
N LYS A 77 -9.81 0.97 1.21
CA LYS A 77 -10.56 0.24 0.19
C LYS A 77 -10.00 -1.17 -0.01
N LEU A 78 -8.68 -1.30 -0.20
CA LEU A 78 -8.02 -2.60 -0.36
C LEU A 78 -8.21 -3.50 0.87
N TYR A 79 -8.15 -2.92 2.07
CA TYR A 79 -8.38 -3.63 3.32
C TYR A 79 -9.78 -4.23 3.37
N ILE A 80 -10.80 -3.40 3.15
CA ILE A 80 -12.20 -3.82 3.19
C ILE A 80 -12.48 -4.87 2.11
N ASP A 81 -12.08 -4.61 0.87
CA ASP A 81 -12.34 -5.48 -0.28
C ASP A 81 -11.54 -6.81 -0.20
N SER A 82 -10.54 -6.90 0.70
CA SER A 82 -9.82 -8.15 0.98
C SER A 82 -10.59 -9.09 1.92
N ILE A 83 -11.42 -8.53 2.80
CA ILE A 83 -12.07 -9.26 3.89
C ILE A 83 -13.57 -9.42 3.63
N TYR A 84 -14.21 -8.40 3.09
CA TYR A 84 -15.65 -8.30 2.98
C TYR A 84 -16.12 -8.33 1.52
N ALA A 85 -17.17 -9.09 1.26
CA ALA A 85 -17.86 -9.06 -0.03
C ALA A 85 -18.69 -7.78 -0.23
N LYS A 86 -19.11 -7.14 0.86
CA LYS A 86 -19.92 -5.90 0.85
C LYS A 86 -19.37 -4.91 1.89
N ARG A 87 -19.14 -3.67 1.49
CA ARG A 87 -18.65 -2.61 2.39
C ARG A 87 -19.62 -2.28 3.53
N SER A 88 -20.93 -2.50 3.33
CA SER A 88 -21.93 -2.34 4.37
C SER A 88 -21.74 -3.32 5.55
N ALA A 89 -21.20 -4.52 5.31
CA ALA A 89 -20.88 -5.46 6.38
C ALA A 89 -19.74 -4.92 7.25
N PHE A 90 -18.67 -4.41 6.63
CA PHE A 90 -17.59 -3.76 7.37
C PHE A 90 -18.09 -2.54 8.17
N ALA A 91 -18.92 -1.68 7.55
CA ALA A 91 -19.47 -0.51 8.23
C ALA A 91 -20.25 -0.91 9.50
N LYS A 92 -21.00 -2.02 9.44
CA LYS A 92 -21.71 -2.58 10.59
C LYS A 92 -20.75 -3.08 11.66
N ASP A 93 -19.69 -3.79 11.27
CA ASP A 93 -18.72 -4.39 12.22
C ASP A 93 -17.94 -3.35 13.01
N ILE A 94 -17.67 -2.18 12.41
CA ILE A 94 -17.00 -1.06 13.11
C ILE A 94 -17.97 0.00 13.62
N ASP A 95 -19.28 -0.26 13.56
CA ASP A 95 -20.32 0.67 13.99
C ASP A 95 -20.16 2.07 13.39
N VAL A 96 -20.22 2.15 12.07
CA VAL A 96 -20.11 3.39 11.28
C VAL A 96 -21.23 3.41 10.23
N ALA A 97 -21.84 4.57 10.04
CA ALA A 97 -22.86 4.71 8.99
C ALA A 97 -22.26 4.42 7.60
N PRO A 98 -22.91 3.57 6.76
CA PRO A 98 -22.44 3.23 5.42
C PRO A 98 -22.15 4.44 4.53
N VAL A 99 -22.93 5.50 4.67
CA VAL A 99 -22.74 6.77 3.94
C VAL A 99 -21.42 7.43 4.37
N SER A 100 -21.14 7.50 5.68
CA SER A 100 -19.89 8.07 6.19
C SER A 100 -18.68 7.27 5.71
N LEU A 101 -18.74 5.93 5.71
CA LEU A 101 -17.70 5.08 5.17
C LEU A 101 -17.47 5.36 3.67
N SER A 102 -18.55 5.46 2.89
CA SER A 102 -18.46 5.78 1.45
C SER A 102 -17.81 7.15 1.20
N GLN A 103 -18.12 8.15 2.00
CA GLN A 103 -17.51 9.48 1.90
C GLN A 103 -16.00 9.44 2.17
N VAL A 104 -15.56 8.68 3.17
CA VAL A 104 -14.13 8.51 3.47
C VAL A 104 -13.40 7.75 2.35
N ILE A 105 -13.97 6.65 1.86
CA ILE A 105 -13.37 5.83 0.78
C ILE A 105 -13.23 6.63 -0.52
N ASN A 106 -14.17 7.55 -0.80
CA ASN A 106 -14.17 8.37 -2.01
C ASN A 106 -13.51 9.75 -1.81
N ASN A 107 -12.84 9.99 -0.71
CA ASN A 107 -12.19 11.26 -0.36
C ASN A 107 -13.14 12.49 -0.33
N HIS A 108 -14.41 12.28 -0.15
CA HIS A 108 -15.36 13.38 0.01
C HIS A 108 -15.39 13.91 1.45
N ARG A 109 -14.76 13.20 2.38
CA ARG A 109 -14.69 13.56 3.79
C ARG A 109 -13.45 12.95 4.43
N GLU A 110 -12.79 13.72 5.28
CA GLU A 110 -11.73 13.22 6.13
C GLU A 110 -12.25 12.23 7.18
N PRO A 111 -11.49 11.16 7.49
CA PRO A 111 -11.85 10.25 8.55
C PRO A 111 -11.82 10.98 9.90
N LYS A 112 -12.85 10.79 10.71
CA LYS A 112 -12.82 11.24 12.11
C LYS A 112 -11.84 10.37 12.90
N GLU A 113 -11.29 10.94 13.96
CA GLU A 113 -10.36 10.23 14.86
C GLU A 113 -10.95 8.91 15.38
N GLU A 114 -12.21 8.93 15.82
CA GLU A 114 -12.92 7.73 16.26
C GLU A 114 -12.98 6.63 15.18
N PHE A 115 -13.16 7.02 13.90
CA PHE A 115 -13.14 6.08 12.79
C PHE A 115 -11.78 5.39 12.67
N ILE A 116 -10.68 6.16 12.75
CA ILE A 116 -9.33 5.61 12.67
C ILE A 116 -9.06 4.67 13.86
N MET A 117 -9.50 5.03 15.06
CA MET A 117 -9.36 4.17 16.26
C MET A 117 -10.14 2.85 16.09
N LYS A 118 -11.37 2.88 15.59
CA LYS A 118 -12.17 1.69 15.29
C LYS A 118 -11.48 0.81 14.23
N LEU A 119 -10.95 1.42 13.19
CA LEU A 119 -10.17 0.74 12.14
C LEU A 119 -8.90 0.08 12.70
N MET A 120 -8.18 0.76 13.60
CA MET A 120 -7.00 0.21 14.28
C MET A 120 -7.34 -1.04 15.08
N ILE A 121 -8.39 -1.00 15.90
CA ILE A 121 -8.83 -2.14 16.72
C ILE A 121 -9.30 -3.29 15.83
N HIS A 122 -10.08 -2.98 14.80
CA HIS A 122 -10.57 -3.99 13.87
C HIS A 122 -9.40 -4.68 13.14
N SER A 123 -8.45 -3.92 12.61
CA SER A 123 -7.29 -4.47 11.91
C SER A 123 -6.40 -5.31 12.84
N GLU A 124 -6.19 -4.89 14.09
CA GLU A 124 -5.45 -5.69 15.08
C GLU A 124 -6.06 -7.08 15.26
N LYS A 125 -7.39 -7.16 15.34
CA LYS A 125 -8.12 -8.44 15.45
C LYS A 125 -7.98 -9.29 14.19
N VAL A 126 -8.11 -8.68 13.02
CA VAL A 126 -8.03 -9.37 11.72
C VAL A 126 -6.62 -9.92 11.47
N TYR A 127 -5.59 -9.12 11.72
CA TYR A 127 -4.21 -9.50 11.46
C TYR A 127 -3.64 -10.50 12.47
N LYS A 128 -4.29 -10.70 13.63
CA LYS A 128 -3.83 -11.60 14.70
C LYS A 128 -3.41 -13.00 14.20
N ASN A 129 -4.13 -13.53 13.20
CA ASN A 129 -3.89 -14.86 12.63
C ASN A 129 -3.25 -14.79 11.23
N VAL A 130 -2.74 -13.65 10.83
CA VAL A 130 -2.13 -13.45 9.50
C VAL A 130 -0.63 -13.17 9.63
N CYS A 131 -0.29 -12.11 10.35
CA CYS A 131 1.09 -11.68 10.58
C CYS A 131 1.12 -10.64 11.71
N GLU A 132 2.31 -10.32 12.18
CA GLU A 132 2.52 -9.17 13.06
C GLU A 132 2.09 -7.88 12.35
N PHE A 133 1.20 -7.11 12.96
CA PHE A 133 0.66 -5.88 12.41
C PHE A 133 0.60 -4.79 13.47
N HIS A 134 1.30 -3.69 13.22
CA HIS A 134 1.28 -2.54 14.10
C HIS A 134 0.08 -1.64 13.78
N LYS A 135 -0.98 -1.71 14.58
CA LYS A 135 -2.22 -0.93 14.38
C LYS A 135 -1.99 0.57 14.14
N LYS A 136 -0.92 1.15 14.73
CA LYS A 136 -0.54 2.56 14.53
C LYS A 136 -0.26 2.93 13.07
N ILE A 137 -0.05 1.94 12.19
CA ILE A 137 0.25 2.17 10.77
C ILE A 137 -0.85 2.98 10.07
N TRP A 138 -2.12 2.85 10.50
CA TRP A 138 -3.23 3.62 9.96
C TRP A 138 -3.09 5.13 10.23
N TYR A 139 -2.69 5.50 11.45
CA TYR A 139 -2.38 6.89 11.78
C TYR A 139 -1.13 7.38 11.02
N GLN A 140 -0.10 6.55 10.94
CA GLN A 140 1.11 6.89 10.22
C GLN A 140 0.82 7.19 8.75
N VAL A 141 0.03 6.34 8.07
CA VAL A 141 -0.39 6.56 6.67
C VAL A 141 -1.18 7.86 6.55
N TYR A 142 -2.17 8.08 7.42
CA TYR A 142 -3.03 9.25 7.36
C TYR A 142 -2.25 10.56 7.54
N PHE A 143 -1.44 10.66 8.59
CA PHE A 143 -0.66 11.88 8.85
C PHE A 143 0.48 12.06 7.85
N HIS A 144 1.03 10.98 7.35
CA HIS A 144 2.05 11.04 6.30
C HIS A 144 1.47 11.63 5.00
N GLU A 145 0.29 11.17 4.60
CA GLU A 145 -0.45 11.73 3.47
C GLU A 145 -0.71 13.23 3.66
N LYS A 146 -1.17 13.64 4.85
CA LYS A 146 -1.40 15.06 5.16
C LYS A 146 -0.13 15.90 5.11
N LEU A 147 0.98 15.37 5.59
CA LEU A 147 2.27 16.02 5.48
C LEU A 147 2.69 16.20 4.02
N CYS A 148 2.61 15.12 3.23
CA CYS A 148 2.98 15.15 1.83
C CYS A 148 2.10 16.12 1.02
N GLU A 149 0.78 16.12 1.25
CA GLU A 149 -0.18 17.05 0.64
C GLU A 149 0.19 18.52 0.96
N THR A 150 0.46 18.81 2.24
CA THR A 150 0.84 20.17 2.67
C THR A 150 2.14 20.62 2.01
N MET A 151 3.15 19.74 2.00
CA MET A 151 4.47 20.08 1.45
C MET A 151 4.46 20.17 -0.07
N SER A 152 3.66 19.37 -0.77
CA SER A 152 3.49 19.46 -2.23
C SER A 152 2.87 20.79 -2.66
N ASN A 153 2.02 21.37 -1.83
CA ASN A 153 1.34 22.64 -2.10
C ASN A 153 2.08 23.85 -1.52
N GLN A 154 3.35 23.70 -1.13
CA GLN A 154 4.12 24.76 -0.47
C GLN A 154 4.22 26.05 -1.29
N GLU A 155 4.34 25.95 -2.60
CA GLU A 155 4.39 27.12 -3.50
C GLU A 155 3.09 27.95 -3.45
N GLN A 156 1.96 27.33 -3.13
CA GLN A 156 0.66 28.01 -3.06
C GLN A 156 0.44 28.70 -1.71
N TRP A 157 0.68 27.99 -0.61
CA TRP A 157 0.38 28.54 0.72
C TRP A 157 1.48 29.40 1.31
N ARG A 158 2.76 29.15 0.98
CA ARG A 158 3.91 29.84 1.58
C ARG A 158 3.89 31.35 1.37
N PRO A 159 3.65 31.89 0.14
CA PRO A 159 3.69 33.34 -0.08
C PRO A 159 2.64 34.10 0.75
N GLU A 160 1.48 33.49 1.00
CA GLU A 160 0.44 34.12 1.81
C GLU A 160 0.77 34.08 3.30
N ILE A 161 1.24 32.95 3.80
CA ILE A 161 1.59 32.81 5.22
C ILE A 161 2.83 33.64 5.58
N GLU A 162 3.83 33.70 4.70
CA GLU A 162 5.10 34.42 4.93
C GLU A 162 4.88 35.92 5.15
N LYS A 163 3.85 36.54 4.53
CA LYS A 163 3.48 37.97 4.74
C LYS A 163 3.10 38.27 6.21
N HIS A 164 2.67 37.28 6.94
CA HIS A 164 2.21 37.43 8.33
C HIS A 164 3.29 37.09 9.37
N ILE A 165 4.45 36.58 8.93
CA ILE A 165 5.55 36.22 9.81
C ILE A 165 6.49 37.40 9.94
N ARG A 166 6.71 37.84 11.19
CA ARG A 166 7.70 38.89 11.53
C ARG A 166 8.77 38.26 12.41
N ILE A 167 10.02 38.39 12.02
CA ILE A 167 11.16 38.00 12.88
C ILE A 167 11.61 39.30 13.58
N SER A 168 11.40 39.36 14.91
CA SER A 168 11.98 40.40 15.73
C SER A 168 13.49 40.21 15.75
N GLU A 169 14.30 41.30 15.69
CA GLU A 169 15.76 41.25 15.76
C GLU A 169 16.25 40.73 17.13
N ALA A 170 16.06 39.48 17.39
CA ALA A 170 16.50 38.81 18.60
C ALA A 170 17.45 37.65 18.27
N ILE A 171 18.42 37.87 17.39
CA ILE A 171 19.57 37.00 17.18
C ILE A 171 20.83 37.90 17.18
#